data_b9260d3097b8dcfc6f8103812dbfb50c
#
_entry.id   b9260d3097b8dcfc6f8103812dbfb50c
#
_cell.length_a   1.000
_cell.length_b   1.000
_cell.length_c   1.000
_cell.angle_alpha   90.00
_cell.angle_beta   90.00
_cell.angle_gamma   90.00
#
_symmetry.space_group_name_H-M   'P 1'
#
loop_
_entity.id
_entity.type
_entity.pdbx_description
1 polymer ?
#
loop_
_entity_poly.entity_id
_entity_poly.type
_entity_poly.pdbx_seq_one_letter_code
_entity_poly.pdbx_strand_id
1 'polypeptide(L)'
;MSDTVDVRMARAVEAFARDLGGFRTGRASASLVERVIVEHYGAATPLNQLAGISVPESTLLVIQPYDPGAVAAVEKALNNAQLGMTPAVDGSVIRLRVPAMTEERRKDLVKQMHKRAEEARIEIRNVRRDEQEAAKRAEKEKEIGSDDAHRRLDALQKLTDAKTAEIEKLLASKEREVLEG
;
A
#
# COMPACT_ATOMS: atom_id res chain seq x y z
N MET A 1 4.56 -21.54 17.80
CA MET A 1 3.31 -20.94 18.31
C MET A 1 2.38 -20.77 17.11
N SER A 2 1.23 -21.40 17.13
CA SER A 2 0.24 -21.22 16.05
C SER A 2 -0.25 -19.78 16.09
N ASP A 3 -0.12 -19.07 14.97
CA ASP A 3 -0.67 -17.72 14.83
C ASP A 3 -2.19 -17.77 15.07
N THR A 4 -2.70 -16.82 15.82
CA THR A 4 -4.15 -16.72 16.03
C THR A 4 -4.87 -16.43 14.72
N VAL A 5 -6.13 -16.81 14.61
CA VAL A 5 -6.98 -16.57 13.42
C VAL A 5 -6.97 -15.08 13.02
N ASP A 6 -7.06 -14.19 14.02
CA ASP A 6 -7.01 -12.74 13.79
C ASP A 6 -5.68 -12.31 13.14
N VAL A 7 -4.55 -12.81 13.63
CA VAL A 7 -3.22 -12.52 13.07
C VAL A 7 -3.11 -13.03 11.62
N ARG A 8 -3.63 -14.23 11.32
CA ARG A 8 -3.61 -14.77 9.95
C ARG A 8 -4.45 -13.93 9.00
N MET A 9 -5.67 -13.53 9.41
CA MET A 9 -6.54 -12.68 8.60
C MET A 9 -5.98 -11.26 8.47
N ALA A 10 -5.42 -10.70 9.54
CA ALA A 10 -4.77 -9.39 9.50
C ALA A 10 -3.60 -9.35 8.51
N ARG A 11 -2.80 -10.41 8.46
CA ARG A 11 -1.70 -10.53 7.46
C ARG A 11 -2.19 -10.49 6.02
N ALA A 12 -3.34 -11.11 5.72
CA ALA A 12 -3.94 -11.05 4.39
C ALA A 12 -4.35 -9.62 4.02
N VAL A 13 -4.96 -8.89 4.95
CA VAL A 13 -5.32 -7.46 4.77
C VAL A 13 -4.07 -6.60 4.59
N GLU A 14 -3.04 -6.78 5.42
CA GLU A 14 -1.78 -6.05 5.33
C GLU A 14 -1.02 -6.33 4.02
N ALA A 15 -1.02 -7.58 3.56
CA ALA A 15 -0.43 -7.94 2.28
C ALA A 15 -1.14 -7.23 1.13
N PHE A 16 -2.47 -7.21 1.14
CA PHE A 16 -3.27 -6.49 0.18
C PHE A 16 -3.00 -4.98 0.22
N ALA A 17 -2.92 -4.37 1.41
CA ALA A 17 -2.58 -2.96 1.57
C ALA A 17 -1.19 -2.61 1.00
N ARG A 18 -0.19 -3.49 1.22
CA ARG A 18 1.14 -3.33 0.61
C ARG A 18 1.09 -3.43 -0.91
N ASP A 19 0.36 -4.39 -1.46
CA ASP A 19 0.18 -4.56 -2.89
C ASP A 19 -0.47 -3.32 -3.53
N LEU A 20 -1.52 -2.77 -2.89
CA LEU A 20 -2.14 -1.52 -3.32
C LEU A 20 -1.17 -0.34 -3.31
N GLY A 21 -0.30 -0.26 -2.30
CA GLY A 21 0.75 0.77 -2.21
C GLY A 21 1.75 0.72 -3.37
N GLY A 22 1.94 -0.42 -4.00
CA GLY A 22 2.80 -0.61 -5.16
C GLY A 22 2.21 -0.11 -6.49
N PHE A 23 0.90 0.15 -6.56
CA PHE A 23 0.26 0.67 -7.76
C PHE A 23 0.56 2.15 -7.94
N ARG A 24 1.12 2.51 -9.11
CA ARG A 24 1.31 3.91 -9.51
C ARG A 24 -0.02 4.45 -10.03
N THR A 25 -0.61 5.38 -9.29
CA THR A 25 -1.96 5.92 -9.57
C THR A 25 -1.96 7.14 -10.49
N GLY A 26 -0.79 7.59 -10.98
CA GLY A 26 -0.65 8.83 -11.74
C GLY A 26 -0.74 10.10 -10.88
N ARG A 27 -0.83 9.95 -9.54
CA ARG A 27 -0.80 11.08 -8.61
C ARG A 27 0.58 11.27 -8.00
N ALA A 28 0.92 12.52 -7.79
CA ALA A 28 2.12 12.90 -7.04
C ALA A 28 1.97 12.51 -5.56
N SER A 29 3.01 11.91 -5.01
CA SER A 29 3.13 11.58 -3.59
C SER A 29 4.58 11.69 -3.17
N ALA A 30 4.84 12.20 -1.98
CA ALA A 30 6.19 12.26 -1.41
C ALA A 30 6.86 10.88 -1.36
N SER A 31 6.07 9.81 -1.14
CA SER A 31 6.55 8.43 -1.11
C SER A 31 7.25 7.96 -2.40
N LEU A 32 7.00 8.63 -3.52
CA LEU A 32 7.66 8.30 -4.80
C LEU A 32 9.16 8.63 -4.78
N VAL A 33 9.58 9.59 -3.98
CA VAL A 33 10.94 10.15 -4.00
C VAL A 33 11.64 10.17 -2.63
N GLU A 34 10.91 10.09 -1.54
CA GLU A 34 11.44 10.26 -0.16
C GLU A 34 12.60 9.34 0.18
N ARG A 35 12.66 8.14 -0.42
CA ARG A 35 13.69 7.13 -0.19
C ARG A 35 14.81 7.14 -1.22
N VAL A 36 14.79 8.04 -2.18
CA VAL A 36 15.87 8.18 -3.15
C VAL A 36 17.15 8.55 -2.40
N ILE A 37 18.20 7.78 -2.62
CA ILE A 37 19.50 8.02 -1.99
C ILE A 37 20.26 9.06 -2.78
N VAL A 38 20.67 10.10 -2.11
CA VAL A 38 21.45 11.21 -2.66
C VAL A 38 22.86 11.17 -2.04
N GLU A 39 23.88 11.21 -2.88
CA GLU A 39 25.25 11.42 -2.43
C GLU A 39 25.45 12.91 -2.14
N HIS A 40 25.59 13.25 -0.87
CA HIS A 40 25.82 14.63 -0.42
C HIS A 40 26.98 14.67 0.55
N TYR A 41 28.01 15.45 0.23
CA TYR A 41 29.29 15.54 0.97
C TYR A 41 29.92 14.16 1.30
N GLY A 42 29.85 13.21 0.34
CA GLY A 42 30.39 11.86 0.50
C GLY A 42 29.58 10.91 1.36
N ALA A 43 28.40 11.32 1.81
CA ALA A 43 27.46 10.49 2.56
C ALA A 43 26.20 10.15 1.71
N ALA A 44 25.80 8.89 1.71
CA ALA A 44 24.57 8.42 1.10
C ALA A 44 23.39 8.72 2.04
N THR A 45 22.55 9.68 1.68
CA THR A 45 21.47 10.19 2.53
C THR A 45 20.12 10.12 1.81
N PRO A 46 19.05 9.64 2.45
CA PRO A 46 17.71 9.67 1.88
C PRO A 46 17.24 11.12 1.63
N LEU A 47 16.53 11.31 0.52
CA LEU A 47 16.07 12.62 0.08
C LEU A 47 15.22 13.36 1.12
N ASN A 48 14.38 12.64 1.87
CA ASN A 48 13.54 13.23 2.92
C ASN A 48 14.33 13.86 4.08
N GLN A 49 15.62 13.52 4.20
CA GLN A 49 16.52 14.14 5.19
C GLN A 49 17.24 15.38 4.64
N LEU A 50 17.29 15.55 3.33
CA LEU A 50 18.00 16.62 2.64
C LEU A 50 17.11 17.73 2.10
N ALA A 51 15.81 17.44 1.94
CA ALA A 51 14.87 18.33 1.28
C ALA A 51 13.47 18.26 1.88
N GLY A 52 12.76 19.38 1.83
CA GLY A 52 11.32 19.42 1.97
C GLY A 52 10.65 18.93 0.69
N ILE A 53 9.66 18.04 0.82
CA ILE A 53 8.90 17.50 -0.30
C ILE A 53 7.45 17.92 -0.13
N SER A 54 6.90 18.59 -1.13
CA SER A 54 5.49 19.04 -1.15
C SER A 54 4.80 18.65 -2.43
N VAL A 55 3.47 18.58 -2.37
CA VAL A 55 2.59 18.20 -3.49
C VAL A 55 1.56 19.33 -3.68
N PRO A 56 1.95 20.43 -4.36
CA PRO A 56 1.04 21.56 -4.57
C PRO A 56 -0.11 21.25 -5.53
N GLU A 57 0.07 20.30 -6.43
CA GLU A 57 -0.92 19.85 -7.41
C GLU A 57 -0.92 18.31 -7.46
N SER A 58 -2.03 17.71 -7.87
CA SER A 58 -2.20 16.24 -7.93
C SER A 58 -1.13 15.51 -8.76
N THR A 59 -0.49 16.20 -9.68
CA THR A 59 0.54 15.64 -10.59
C THR A 59 1.90 16.31 -10.46
N LEU A 60 2.10 17.18 -9.47
CA LEU A 60 3.34 17.94 -9.30
C LEU A 60 3.95 17.70 -7.91
N LEU A 61 5.18 17.22 -7.90
CA LEU A 61 6.06 17.20 -6.74
C LEU A 61 7.01 18.38 -6.78
N VAL A 62 7.17 19.07 -5.66
CA VAL A 62 8.17 20.12 -5.47
C VAL A 62 9.10 19.69 -4.36
N ILE A 63 10.38 19.62 -4.69
CA ILE A 63 11.47 19.24 -3.81
C ILE A 63 12.32 20.47 -3.58
N GLN A 64 12.44 20.86 -2.33
CA GLN A 64 13.24 22.02 -1.92
C GLN A 64 14.37 21.56 -1.00
N PRO A 65 15.59 21.38 -1.51
CA PRO A 65 16.75 21.08 -0.69
C PRO A 65 16.98 22.15 0.38
N TYR A 66 17.31 21.71 1.60
CA TYR A 66 17.64 22.63 2.70
C TYR A 66 18.95 23.37 2.46
N ASP A 67 19.89 22.71 1.77
CA ASP A 67 21.14 23.29 1.29
C ASP A 67 21.04 23.56 -0.22
N PRO A 68 21.16 24.83 -0.66
CA PRO A 68 21.18 25.17 -2.09
C PRO A 68 22.29 24.44 -2.86
N GLY A 69 23.42 24.12 -2.21
CA GLY A 69 24.51 23.35 -2.80
C GLY A 69 24.16 21.89 -3.12
N ALA A 70 23.08 21.36 -2.53
CA ALA A 70 22.62 19.98 -2.76
C ALA A 70 21.76 19.83 -4.02
N VAL A 71 21.29 20.91 -4.64
CA VAL A 71 20.35 20.87 -5.77
C VAL A 71 20.84 19.97 -6.91
N ALA A 72 22.09 20.13 -7.32
CA ALA A 72 22.68 19.33 -8.41
C ALA A 72 22.81 17.84 -8.04
N ALA A 73 23.17 17.54 -6.80
CA ALA A 73 23.27 16.17 -6.30
C ALA A 73 21.88 15.49 -6.24
N VAL A 74 20.87 16.22 -5.79
CA VAL A 74 19.47 15.75 -5.75
C VAL A 74 18.94 15.51 -7.16
N GLU A 75 19.15 16.45 -8.08
CA GLU A 75 18.75 16.29 -9.50
C GLU A 75 19.37 15.04 -10.11
N LYS A 76 20.67 14.83 -9.93
CA LYS A 76 21.40 13.67 -10.41
C LYS A 76 20.83 12.36 -9.84
N ALA A 77 20.57 12.33 -8.53
CA ALA A 77 20.00 11.17 -7.86
C ALA A 77 18.59 10.83 -8.38
N LEU A 78 17.75 11.84 -8.61
CA LEU A 78 16.41 11.67 -9.16
C LEU A 78 16.44 11.14 -10.59
N ASN A 79 17.36 11.62 -11.42
CA ASN A 79 17.55 11.11 -12.78
C ASN A 79 18.01 9.63 -12.76
N ASN A 80 18.90 9.28 -11.86
CA ASN A 80 19.43 7.90 -11.75
C ASN A 80 18.41 6.91 -11.16
N ALA A 81 17.44 7.39 -10.40
CA ALA A 81 16.42 6.55 -9.75
C ALA A 81 15.39 5.97 -10.72
N GLN A 82 15.44 6.30 -12.01
CA GLN A 82 14.56 5.77 -13.07
C GLN A 82 13.06 5.85 -12.71
N LEU A 83 12.64 6.96 -12.14
CA LEU A 83 11.27 7.16 -11.68
C LEU A 83 10.24 7.32 -12.82
N GLY A 84 10.70 7.41 -14.07
CA GLY A 84 9.84 7.73 -15.23
C GLY A 84 9.37 9.18 -15.24
N MET A 85 10.05 10.05 -14.51
CA MET A 85 9.79 11.49 -14.40
C MET A 85 11.11 12.22 -14.66
N THR A 86 11.03 13.38 -15.30
CA THR A 86 12.21 14.22 -15.56
C THR A 86 12.21 15.38 -14.56
N PRO A 87 13.26 15.52 -13.73
CA PRO A 87 13.38 16.67 -12.84
C PRO A 87 13.63 17.94 -13.63
N ALA A 88 12.95 19.02 -13.26
CA ALA A 88 13.16 20.36 -13.77
C ALA A 88 13.62 21.26 -12.62
N VAL A 89 14.84 21.79 -12.74
CA VAL A 89 15.42 22.71 -11.74
C VAL A 89 14.95 24.12 -12.02
N ASP A 90 14.41 24.77 -11.00
CA ASP A 90 13.98 26.17 -11.01
C ASP A 90 14.56 26.88 -9.77
N GLY A 91 15.72 27.49 -9.95
CA GLY A 91 16.47 28.10 -8.88
C GLY A 91 16.93 27.09 -7.82
N SER A 92 16.39 27.20 -6.61
CA SER A 92 16.69 26.30 -5.48
C SER A 92 15.70 25.17 -5.31
N VAL A 93 14.69 25.03 -6.19
CA VAL A 93 13.68 23.99 -6.14
C VAL A 93 13.77 23.08 -7.36
N ILE A 94 13.36 21.82 -7.16
CA ILE A 94 13.28 20.81 -8.22
C ILE A 94 11.82 20.41 -8.34
N ARG A 95 11.30 20.51 -9.56
CA ARG A 95 9.93 20.12 -9.89
C ARG A 95 9.93 18.79 -10.61
N LEU A 96 9.10 17.87 -10.15
CA LEU A 96 8.84 16.58 -10.80
C LEU A 96 7.38 16.51 -11.19
N ARG A 97 7.11 16.42 -12.46
CA ARG A 97 5.75 16.20 -12.96
C ARG A 97 5.51 14.72 -13.18
N VAL A 98 4.48 14.21 -12.50
CA VAL A 98 4.03 12.82 -12.68
C VAL A 98 3.24 12.75 -13.99
N PRO A 99 3.58 11.84 -14.92
CA PRO A 99 2.83 11.68 -16.16
C PRO A 99 1.38 11.30 -15.88
N ALA A 100 0.44 11.96 -16.55
CA ALA A 100 -0.96 11.60 -16.48
C ALA A 100 -1.18 10.21 -17.08
N MET A 101 -2.02 9.40 -16.44
CA MET A 101 -2.42 8.12 -16.97
C MET A 101 -3.53 8.27 -18.00
N THR A 102 -3.50 7.42 -19.04
CA THR A 102 -4.61 7.29 -19.98
C THR A 102 -5.80 6.62 -19.30
N GLU A 103 -7.01 6.85 -19.80
CA GLU A 103 -8.23 6.20 -19.30
C GLU A 103 -8.13 4.66 -19.39
N GLU A 104 -7.55 4.15 -20.46
CA GLU A 104 -7.32 2.72 -20.64
C GLU A 104 -6.42 2.15 -19.53
N ARG A 105 -5.32 2.85 -19.21
CA ARG A 105 -4.42 2.45 -18.12
C ARG A 105 -5.09 2.47 -16.76
N ARG A 106 -5.95 3.46 -16.49
CA ARG A 106 -6.74 3.52 -15.26
C ARG A 106 -7.66 2.30 -15.13
N LYS A 107 -8.38 1.94 -16.22
CA LYS A 107 -9.26 0.75 -16.24
C LYS A 107 -8.49 -0.54 -15.99
N ASP A 108 -7.31 -0.68 -16.57
CA ASP A 108 -6.44 -1.83 -16.36
C ASP A 108 -5.97 -1.93 -14.91
N LEU A 109 -5.58 -0.82 -14.29
CA LEU A 109 -5.19 -0.79 -12.89
C LEU A 109 -6.35 -1.20 -11.98
N VAL A 110 -7.55 -0.68 -12.22
CA VAL A 110 -8.75 -1.07 -11.46
C VAL A 110 -8.98 -2.58 -11.55
N LYS A 111 -8.88 -3.18 -12.74
CA LYS A 111 -9.00 -4.64 -12.90
C LYS A 111 -7.94 -5.40 -12.09
N GLN A 112 -6.69 -4.93 -12.10
CA GLN A 112 -5.61 -5.55 -11.33
C GLN A 112 -5.86 -5.43 -9.82
N MET A 113 -6.35 -4.29 -9.34
CA MET A 113 -6.71 -4.09 -7.94
C MET A 113 -7.84 -5.01 -7.49
N HIS A 114 -8.88 -5.17 -8.32
CA HIS A 114 -9.97 -6.13 -8.04
C HIS A 114 -9.47 -7.57 -7.97
N LYS A 115 -8.56 -7.96 -8.86
CA LYS A 115 -7.94 -9.28 -8.83
C LYS A 115 -7.18 -9.52 -7.51
N ARG A 116 -6.38 -8.55 -7.08
CA ARG A 116 -5.66 -8.62 -5.80
C ARG A 116 -6.58 -8.65 -4.60
N ALA A 117 -7.68 -7.89 -4.63
CA ALA A 117 -8.70 -7.94 -3.59
C ALA A 117 -9.35 -9.33 -3.49
N GLU A 118 -9.64 -9.96 -4.63
CA GLU A 118 -10.20 -11.32 -4.63
C GLU A 118 -9.21 -12.35 -4.08
N GLU A 119 -7.93 -12.25 -4.40
CA GLU A 119 -6.88 -13.10 -3.82
C GLU A 119 -6.86 -12.97 -2.29
N ALA A 120 -6.94 -11.75 -1.76
CA ALA A 120 -7.00 -11.52 -0.31
C ALA A 120 -8.29 -12.07 0.33
N ARG A 121 -9.44 -11.93 -0.34
CA ARG A 121 -10.70 -12.53 0.13
C ARG A 121 -10.65 -14.06 0.15
N ILE A 122 -10.01 -14.68 -0.84
CA ILE A 122 -9.80 -16.14 -0.88
C ILE A 122 -8.95 -16.55 0.32
N GLU A 123 -7.90 -15.83 0.64
CA GLU A 123 -7.04 -16.13 1.79
C GLU A 123 -7.82 -16.06 3.11
N ILE A 124 -8.62 -15.01 3.32
CA ILE A 124 -9.51 -14.88 4.48
C ILE A 124 -10.51 -16.05 4.55
N ARG A 125 -11.12 -16.42 3.41
CA ARG A 125 -12.05 -17.57 3.36
C ARG A 125 -11.36 -18.88 3.71
N ASN A 126 -10.11 -19.07 3.30
CA ASN A 126 -9.34 -20.27 3.65
C ASN A 126 -9.06 -20.33 5.15
N VAL A 127 -8.61 -19.22 5.74
CA VAL A 127 -8.39 -19.12 7.19
C VAL A 127 -9.68 -19.40 7.97
N ARG A 128 -10.82 -18.84 7.52
CA ARG A 128 -12.13 -19.11 8.13
C ARG A 128 -12.48 -20.60 8.05
N ARG A 129 -12.30 -21.22 6.89
CA ARG A 129 -12.62 -22.66 6.70
C ARG A 129 -11.78 -23.53 7.63
N ASP A 130 -10.47 -23.30 7.69
CA ASP A 130 -9.56 -24.05 8.56
C ASP A 130 -10.01 -23.99 10.03
N GLU A 131 -10.36 -22.81 10.51
CA GLU A 131 -10.79 -22.60 11.90
C GLU A 131 -12.18 -23.19 12.16
N GLN A 132 -13.09 -23.12 11.19
CA GLN A 132 -14.39 -23.74 11.28
C GLN A 132 -14.28 -25.26 11.37
N GLU A 133 -13.38 -25.89 10.60
CA GLU A 133 -13.10 -27.31 10.66
C GLU A 133 -12.46 -27.69 12.03
N ALA A 134 -11.54 -26.87 12.52
CA ALA A 134 -10.92 -27.08 13.83
C ALA A 134 -11.95 -27.01 14.98
N ALA A 135 -12.86 -26.02 14.96
CA ALA A 135 -13.91 -25.91 15.97
C ALA A 135 -14.88 -27.11 15.95
N LYS A 136 -15.30 -27.57 14.77
CA LYS A 136 -16.16 -28.74 14.62
C LYS A 136 -15.49 -30.03 15.08
N ARG A 137 -14.18 -30.16 14.83
CA ARG A 137 -13.39 -31.30 15.30
C ARG A 137 -13.32 -31.33 16.81
N ALA A 138 -12.98 -30.19 17.44
CA ALA A 138 -12.91 -30.08 18.90
C ALA A 138 -14.26 -30.41 19.58
N GLU A 139 -15.39 -29.99 18.99
CA GLU A 139 -16.72 -30.35 19.46
C GLU A 139 -16.97 -31.86 19.34
N LYS A 140 -16.66 -32.47 18.20
CA LYS A 140 -16.83 -33.92 17.96
C LYS A 140 -15.97 -34.76 18.91
N GLU A 141 -14.76 -34.31 19.20
CA GLU A 141 -13.83 -34.95 20.12
C GLU A 141 -14.16 -34.67 21.62
N LYS A 142 -15.22 -33.87 21.86
CA LYS A 142 -15.67 -33.45 23.18
C LYS A 142 -14.63 -32.64 23.97
N GLU A 143 -13.71 -32.01 23.28
CA GLU A 143 -12.75 -31.06 23.87
C GLU A 143 -13.43 -29.76 24.28
N ILE A 144 -14.45 -29.33 23.54
CA ILE A 144 -15.31 -28.18 23.82
C ILE A 144 -16.78 -28.57 23.77
N GLY A 145 -17.61 -27.83 24.53
CA GLY A 145 -19.07 -28.00 24.48
C GLY A 145 -19.70 -27.37 23.24
N SER A 146 -20.93 -27.77 22.90
CA SER A 146 -21.67 -27.21 21.75
C SER A 146 -21.86 -25.70 21.83
N ASP A 147 -22.13 -25.15 23.03
CA ASP A 147 -22.28 -23.72 23.24
C ASP A 147 -20.96 -22.95 22.99
N ASP A 148 -19.83 -23.55 23.37
CA ASP A 148 -18.50 -22.99 23.11
C ASP A 148 -18.16 -23.02 21.63
N ALA A 149 -18.47 -24.12 20.95
CA ALA A 149 -18.31 -24.24 19.51
C ALA A 149 -19.13 -23.18 18.77
N HIS A 150 -20.39 -22.98 19.18
CA HIS A 150 -21.26 -21.94 18.61
C HIS A 150 -20.70 -20.54 18.79
N ARG A 151 -20.28 -20.19 20.01
CA ARG A 151 -19.67 -18.89 20.31
C ARG A 151 -18.39 -18.65 19.49
N ARG A 152 -17.58 -19.69 19.31
CA ARG A 152 -16.35 -19.62 18.51
C ARG A 152 -16.65 -19.38 17.03
N LEU A 153 -17.66 -20.03 16.48
CA LEU A 153 -18.09 -19.84 15.10
C LEU A 153 -18.72 -18.46 14.85
N ASP A 154 -19.49 -17.94 15.80
CA ASP A 154 -20.06 -16.60 15.73
C ASP A 154 -18.96 -15.52 15.78
N ALA A 155 -17.98 -15.67 16.67
CA ALA A 155 -16.84 -14.78 16.74
C ALA A 155 -16.00 -14.82 15.45
N LEU A 156 -15.81 -16.01 14.87
CA LEU A 156 -15.12 -16.23 13.60
C LEU A 156 -15.84 -15.53 12.44
N GLN A 157 -17.17 -15.60 12.40
CA GLN A 157 -17.96 -14.92 11.37
C GLN A 157 -17.84 -13.41 11.48
N LYS A 158 -17.96 -12.85 12.68
CA LYS A 158 -17.80 -11.40 12.92
C LYS A 158 -16.41 -10.91 12.51
N LEU A 159 -15.37 -11.66 12.85
CA LEU A 159 -14.00 -11.34 12.47
C LEU A 159 -13.82 -11.38 10.94
N THR A 160 -14.36 -12.41 10.28
CA THR A 160 -14.33 -12.55 8.82
C THR A 160 -14.99 -11.35 8.13
N ASP A 161 -16.18 -10.95 8.61
CA ASP A 161 -16.92 -9.83 8.05
C ASP A 161 -16.15 -8.51 8.23
N ALA A 162 -15.56 -8.30 9.40
CA ALA A 162 -14.74 -7.13 9.68
C ALA A 162 -13.51 -7.04 8.75
N LYS A 163 -12.77 -8.16 8.61
CA LYS A 163 -11.59 -8.19 7.74
C LYS A 163 -11.92 -8.06 6.25
N THR A 164 -13.05 -8.61 5.83
CA THR A 164 -13.56 -8.40 4.46
C THR A 164 -13.93 -6.94 4.22
N ALA A 165 -14.60 -6.30 5.18
CA ALA A 165 -14.93 -4.88 5.09
C ALA A 165 -13.69 -3.97 5.03
N GLU A 166 -12.60 -4.33 5.73
CA GLU A 166 -11.32 -3.64 5.62
C GLU A 166 -10.75 -3.71 4.19
N ILE A 167 -10.80 -4.89 3.55
CA ILE A 167 -10.38 -5.05 2.14
C ILE A 167 -11.22 -4.16 1.21
N GLU A 168 -12.55 -4.17 1.36
CA GLU A 168 -13.44 -3.35 0.53
C GLU A 168 -13.15 -1.86 0.69
N LYS A 169 -12.91 -1.41 1.91
CA LYS A 169 -12.57 -0.02 2.21
C LYS A 169 -11.25 0.40 1.56
N LEU A 170 -10.22 -0.44 1.65
CA LEU A 170 -8.92 -0.20 1.02
C LEU A 170 -9.04 -0.15 -0.50
N LEU A 171 -9.77 -1.11 -1.09
CA LEU A 171 -10.02 -1.16 -2.52
C LEU A 171 -10.73 0.11 -3.02
N ALA A 172 -11.86 0.46 -2.40
CA ALA A 172 -12.65 1.64 -2.78
C ALA A 172 -11.86 2.95 -2.66
N SER A 173 -11.02 3.07 -1.62
CA SER A 173 -10.15 4.24 -1.45
C SER A 173 -9.13 4.34 -2.58
N LYS A 174 -8.51 3.22 -2.95
CA LYS A 174 -7.49 3.20 -4.01
C LYS A 174 -8.09 3.39 -5.41
N GLU A 175 -9.26 2.83 -5.67
CA GLU A 175 -9.99 3.06 -6.92
C GLU A 175 -10.32 4.53 -7.13
N ARG A 176 -10.80 5.20 -6.08
CA ARG A 176 -11.08 6.64 -6.12
C ARG A 176 -9.82 7.42 -6.47
N GLU A 177 -8.69 7.08 -5.83
CA GLU A 177 -7.40 7.70 -6.11
C GLU A 177 -6.98 7.58 -7.58
N VAL A 178 -7.24 6.43 -8.21
CA VAL A 178 -6.95 6.17 -9.63
C VAL A 178 -7.91 6.90 -10.55
N LEU A 179 -9.19 6.94 -10.22
CA LEU A 179 -10.23 7.51 -11.10
C LEU A 179 -10.29 9.04 -11.03
N GLU A 180 -9.98 9.63 -9.88
CA GLU A 180 -10.00 11.09 -9.66
C GLU A 180 -8.64 11.76 -9.98
N GLY A 181 -7.61 10.99 -10.36
CA GLY A 181 -6.23 11.42 -10.62
C GLY A 181 -5.98 12.03 -12.00
#